data_bf30a8289f103b278ecf3a29d68cef33
#
_entry.id   bf30a8289f103b278ecf3a29d68cef33
#
_cell.length_a   1.000
_cell.length_b   1.000
_cell.length_c   1.000
_cell.angle_alpha   90.00
_cell.angle_beta   90.00
_cell.angle_gamma   90.00
#
_symmetry.space_group_name_H-M   'P 1'
#
loop_
_entity.id
_entity.type
_entity.pdbx_description
1 polymer ?
#
loop_
_entity_poly.entity_id
_entity_poly.type
_entity_poly.pdbx_seq_one_letter_code
_entity_poly.pdbx_strand_id
1 'polypeptide(L)' 'MTPTQFRVCLALLDWSQRGAARELGYSEGTVRQWARGKLPIPADVARWLRNRAAARAICGND' A
#
# COMPACT_ATOMS: atom_id res chain seq x y z
N MET A 1 -3.61 -1.26 9.75
CA MET A 1 -3.21 -2.12 8.60
C MET A 1 -1.99 -2.92 8.98
N THR A 2 -2.03 -4.21 8.73
CA THR A 2 -0.89 -5.09 8.98
C THR A 2 0.08 -5.05 7.80
N PRO A 3 1.35 -5.47 7.99
CA PRO A 3 2.28 -5.54 6.85
C PRO A 3 1.77 -6.44 5.73
N THR A 4 1.11 -7.55 6.08
CA THR A 4 0.54 -8.45 5.07
C THR A 4 -0.55 -7.75 4.28
N GLN A 5 -1.45 -7.03 4.95
CA GLN A 5 -2.50 -6.26 4.27
C GLN A 5 -1.90 -5.19 3.37
N PHE A 6 -0.84 -4.55 3.82
CA PHE A 6 -0.14 -3.54 3.01
C PHE A 6 0.39 -4.15 1.72
N ARG A 7 1.07 -5.30 1.82
CA ARG A 7 1.61 -5.97 0.64
C ARG A 7 0.50 -6.45 -0.31
N VAL A 8 -0.62 -6.92 0.25
CA VAL A 8 -1.77 -7.32 -0.56
C VAL A 8 -2.35 -6.11 -1.32
N CYS A 9 -2.48 -4.97 -0.65
CA CYS A 9 -2.97 -3.76 -1.31
C CYS A 9 -2.06 -3.35 -2.47
N LEU A 10 -0.75 -3.40 -2.27
CA LEU A 10 0.20 -3.07 -3.35
C LEU A 10 0.06 -4.05 -4.52
N ALA A 11 -0.14 -5.33 -4.22
CA ALA A 11 -0.33 -6.34 -5.27
C ALA A 11 -1.60 -6.07 -6.08
N LEU A 12 -2.69 -5.72 -5.41
CA LEU A 12 -3.94 -5.38 -6.08
C LEU A 12 -3.81 -4.15 -6.96
N LEU A 13 -2.99 -3.19 -6.55
CA LEU A 13 -2.73 -1.97 -7.31
C LEU A 13 -1.62 -2.15 -8.36
N ASP A 14 -0.98 -3.30 -8.37
CA ASP A 14 0.16 -3.60 -9.25
C ASP A 14 1.30 -2.61 -9.04
N TRP A 15 1.54 -2.23 -7.80
CA TRP A 15 2.59 -1.30 -7.42
C TRP A 15 3.74 -2.04 -6.76
N SER A 16 4.97 -1.67 -7.12
CA SER A 16 6.16 -2.02 -6.35
C SER A 16 6.25 -1.13 -5.12
N GLN A 17 7.13 -1.48 -4.18
CA GLN A 17 7.38 -0.62 -3.02
C GLN A 17 7.91 0.75 -3.45
N ARG A 18 8.76 0.78 -4.48
CA ARG A 18 9.27 2.04 -5.05
C ARG A 18 8.13 2.87 -5.63
N GLY A 19 7.23 2.24 -6.39
CA GLY A 19 6.08 2.92 -6.96
C GLY A 19 5.14 3.46 -5.89
N ALA A 20 4.90 2.67 -4.84
CA ALA A 20 4.10 3.10 -3.71
C ALA A 20 4.71 4.31 -3.01
N ALA A 21 6.02 4.30 -2.80
CA ALA A 21 6.72 5.42 -2.17
C ALA A 21 6.54 6.70 -2.98
N ARG A 22 6.65 6.59 -4.30
CA ARG A 22 6.47 7.73 -5.20
C ARG A 22 5.04 8.27 -5.12
N GLU A 23 4.05 7.38 -5.18
CA GLU A 23 2.64 7.78 -5.16
C GLU A 23 2.23 8.38 -3.81
N LEU A 24 2.78 7.86 -2.72
CA LEU A 24 2.43 8.30 -1.38
C LEU A 24 3.26 9.48 -0.89
N GLY A 25 4.36 9.79 -1.58
CA GLY A 25 5.24 10.89 -1.18
C GLY A 25 6.17 10.54 -0.02
N TYR A 26 6.47 9.26 0.17
CA TYR A 26 7.41 8.79 1.21
C TYR A 26 8.66 8.23 0.57
N SER A 27 9.72 8.06 1.37
CA SER A 27 10.93 7.44 0.87
C SER A 27 10.73 5.94 0.67
N GLU A 28 11.47 5.35 -0.25
CA GLU A 28 11.43 3.91 -0.50
C GLU A 28 11.80 3.13 0.76
N GLY A 29 12.77 3.64 1.54
CA GLY A 29 13.17 3.01 2.79
C GLY A 29 12.04 2.94 3.80
N THR A 30 11.25 4.02 3.92
CA THR A 30 10.11 4.06 4.82
C THR A 30 9.06 3.03 4.41
N VAL A 31 8.74 2.97 3.13
CA VAL A 31 7.76 2.00 2.60
C VAL A 31 8.25 0.57 2.84
N ARG A 32 9.54 0.32 2.66
CA ARG A 32 10.12 -0.99 2.94
C ARG A 32 9.95 -1.38 4.40
N GLN A 33 10.15 -0.42 5.33
CA GLN A 33 9.96 -0.68 6.75
C GLN A 33 8.50 -1.03 7.07
N TRP A 34 7.55 -0.37 6.42
CA TRP A 34 6.14 -0.72 6.57
C TRP A 34 5.87 -2.15 6.11
N ALA A 35 6.41 -2.53 4.96
CA ALA A 35 6.21 -3.87 4.40
C ALA A 35 6.81 -4.96 5.27
N ARG A 36 7.85 -4.64 6.03
CA ARG A 36 8.52 -5.59 6.93
C ARG A 36 7.95 -5.58 8.34
N GLY A 37 7.06 -4.64 8.64
CA GLY A 37 6.50 -4.52 9.98
C GLY A 37 7.42 -3.83 10.98
N LYS A 38 8.45 -3.14 10.51
CA LYS A 38 9.40 -2.42 11.37
C LYS A 38 8.88 -1.05 11.81
N LEU A 39 8.03 -0.44 11.00
CA LEU A 39 7.38 0.83 11.32
C LEU A 39 5.88 0.68 11.14
N PRO A 40 5.07 1.35 12.00
CA PRO A 40 3.62 1.33 11.84
C PRO A 40 3.21 2.11 10.60
N ILE A 41 2.21 1.60 9.91
CA ILE A 41 1.66 2.27 8.72
C ILE A 41 0.71 3.37 9.20
N PRO A 42 0.91 4.63 8.77
CA PRO A 42 0.01 5.72 9.19
C PRO A 42 -1.44 5.42 8.81
N ALA A 43 -2.37 5.85 9.66
CA ALA A 43 -3.79 5.55 9.47
C ALA A 43 -4.34 6.16 8.18
N ASP A 44 -3.90 7.37 7.82
CA ASP A 44 -4.32 8.03 6.59
C ASP A 44 -3.82 7.28 5.35
N VAL A 45 -2.60 6.79 5.38
CA VAL A 45 -2.04 5.97 4.31
C VAL A 45 -2.82 4.67 4.18
N ALA A 46 -3.11 4.02 5.31
CA ALA A 46 -3.87 2.77 5.31
C ALA A 46 -5.26 2.96 4.70
N ARG A 47 -5.94 4.04 5.07
CA ARG A 47 -7.27 4.35 4.56
C ARG A 47 -7.22 4.60 3.05
N TRP A 48 -6.27 5.38 2.62
CA TRP A 48 -6.11 5.71 1.21
C TRP A 48 -5.84 4.45 0.37
N LEU A 49 -4.95 3.59 0.86
CA LEU A 49 -4.62 2.34 0.17
C LEU A 49 -5.81 1.39 0.11
N ARG A 50 -6.58 1.26 1.20
CA ARG A 50 -7.76 0.40 1.22
C ARG A 50 -8.78 0.86 0.20
N ASN A 51 -9.00 2.17 0.12
CA ASN A 51 -9.97 2.73 -0.83
C ASN A 51 -9.52 2.48 -2.27
N ARG A 52 -8.24 2.68 -2.57
CA ARG A 52 -7.68 2.43 -3.89
C ARG A 52 -7.77 0.95 -4.26
N ALA A 53 -7.36 0.08 -3.35
CA ALA A 53 -7.37 -1.36 -3.60
C ALA A 53 -8.79 -1.89 -3.79
N ALA A 54 -9.74 -1.39 -3.00
CA ALA A 54 -11.15 -1.78 -3.14
C ALA A 54 -11.71 -1.36 -4.50
N ALA A 55 -11.42 -0.14 -4.92
CA ALA A 55 -11.86 0.35 -6.23
C ALA A 55 -11.26 -0.49 -7.36
N ARG A 56 -9.98 -0.84 -7.24
CA ARG A 56 -9.30 -1.66 -8.25
C ARG A 56 -9.89 -3.06 -8.30
N ALA A 57 -10.18 -3.65 -7.14
CA ALA A 57 -10.75 -4.99 -7.08
C ALA A 57 -12.14 -5.03 -7.74
N ILE A 58 -12.97 -4.00 -7.50
CA ILE A 58 -14.28 -3.90 -8.13
C ILE A 58 -14.15 -3.78 -9.65
N CYS A 59 -13.26 -2.90 -10.12
CA CYS A 59 -13.02 -2.71 -11.56
C CYS A 59 -12.42 -3.95 -12.19
N GLY A 60 -11.61 -4.69 -11.45
CA GLY A 60 -10.95 -5.88 -11.95
C GLY A 60 -11.90 -7.06 -12.17
N ASN A 61 -13.10 -7.01 -11.61
CA ASN A 61 -14.08 -8.07 -11.74
C ASN A 61 -14.95 -7.95 -12.98
N ASP A 62 -14.81 -6.88 -13.70
CA ASP A 62 -15.52 -6.68 -14.95
C ASP A 62 -14.73 -7.28 -16.10
#